data_67657ff27741a2e5e376d98fe85e04a9
#
_entry.id   67657ff27741a2e5e376d98fe85e04a9
#
_cell.length_a   1.000
_cell.length_b   1.000
_cell.length_c   1.000
_cell.angle_alpha   90.00
_cell.angle_beta   90.00
_cell.angle_gamma   90.00
#
_symmetry.space_group_name_H-M   'P 1'
#
loop_
_entity.id
_entity.type
_entity.pdbx_description
1 polymer ?
#
loop_
_entity_poly.entity_id
_entity_poly.type
_entity_poly.pdbx_seq_one_letter_code
_entity_poly.pdbx_strand_id
1 'polypeptide(L)'
;MLFTDFPPSLVRFIRSRLHRALPPPFEDTQEALEDRNLAAMAAIARLTPMNTGEALLAVLAIAAEAHASDVLESASQHRDDFQLAAKLRAQSALMIRQAMQVRKELRITQAERREAERWHAEEMEREAVQDEPDAQPDTAPQPSQVMGQNPTARSGETDLAGFHRFGAAPSLGLSPLPGASTGLLPPRPPGTGMRDAA
;
A
#
# COMPACT_ATOMS: atom_id res chain seq x y z
N MET A 1 13.88 -3.53 -13.25
CA MET A 1 13.62 -4.30 -12.02
C MET A 1 12.84 -5.53 -12.40
N LEU A 2 13.40 -6.69 -12.16
CA LEU A 2 12.75 -7.98 -12.36
C LEU A 2 12.14 -8.40 -11.00
N PHE A 3 11.11 -9.26 -11.02
CA PHE A 3 10.48 -9.81 -9.80
C PHE A 3 11.43 -10.51 -8.83
N THR A 4 12.65 -10.78 -9.25
CA THR A 4 13.74 -11.33 -8.42
C THR A 4 14.12 -10.44 -7.24
N ASP A 5 13.79 -9.14 -7.29
CA ASP A 5 14.15 -8.16 -6.26
C ASP A 5 13.11 -8.06 -5.13
N PHE A 6 11.94 -8.72 -5.30
CA PHE A 6 10.92 -8.71 -4.27
C PHE A 6 11.07 -9.90 -3.30
N PRO A 7 10.76 -9.69 -2.00
CA PRO A 7 10.66 -10.78 -1.04
C PRO A 7 9.67 -11.87 -1.54
N PRO A 8 9.98 -13.16 -1.43
CA PRO A 8 9.09 -14.23 -1.90
C PRO A 8 7.68 -14.20 -1.29
N SER A 9 7.55 -13.73 -0.05
CA SER A 9 6.28 -13.53 0.63
C SER A 9 5.42 -12.47 -0.06
N LEU A 10 6.02 -11.36 -0.50
CA LEU A 10 5.34 -10.28 -1.21
C LEU A 10 4.88 -10.74 -2.61
N VAL A 11 5.73 -11.47 -3.32
CA VAL A 11 5.38 -12.06 -4.63
C VAL A 11 4.17 -12.99 -4.50
N ARG A 12 4.17 -13.86 -3.48
CA ARG A 12 3.06 -14.78 -3.20
C ARG A 12 1.77 -14.04 -2.86
N PHE A 13 1.87 -12.99 -2.05
CA PHE A 13 0.74 -12.13 -1.71
C PHE A 13 0.14 -11.49 -2.97
N ILE A 14 0.96 -10.83 -3.80
CA ILE A 14 0.54 -10.19 -5.04
C ILE A 14 -0.16 -11.20 -5.96
N ARG A 15 0.46 -12.35 -6.20
CA ARG A 15 -0.10 -13.40 -7.08
C ARG A 15 -1.48 -13.87 -6.59
N SER A 16 -1.62 -14.13 -5.29
CA SER A 16 -2.89 -14.57 -4.70
C SER A 16 -3.99 -13.52 -4.84
N ARG A 17 -3.65 -12.24 -4.70
CA ARG A 17 -4.61 -11.13 -4.85
C ARG A 17 -4.99 -10.89 -6.29
N LEU A 18 -4.04 -10.89 -7.21
CA LEU A 18 -4.28 -10.73 -8.64
C LEU A 18 -5.20 -11.82 -9.20
N HIS A 19 -4.98 -13.07 -8.84
CA HIS A 19 -5.79 -14.18 -9.31
C HIS A 19 -7.28 -13.99 -9.02
N ARG A 20 -7.62 -13.32 -7.90
CA ARG A 20 -9.01 -13.04 -7.48
C ARG A 20 -9.56 -11.72 -8.02
N ALA A 21 -8.68 -10.77 -8.33
CA ALA A 21 -9.07 -9.41 -8.65
C ALA A 21 -9.14 -9.12 -10.15
N LEU A 22 -8.48 -9.91 -10.99
CA LEU A 22 -8.48 -9.71 -12.44
C LEU A 22 -9.74 -10.28 -13.09
N PRO A 23 -10.28 -9.66 -14.15
CA PRO A 23 -11.35 -10.24 -14.95
C PRO A 23 -10.87 -11.55 -15.59
N PRO A 24 -11.77 -12.47 -15.97
CA PRO A 24 -11.39 -13.69 -16.71
C PRO A 24 -10.64 -13.31 -17.99
N PRO A 25 -9.72 -14.15 -18.49
CA PRO A 25 -9.11 -13.91 -19.80
C PRO A 25 -10.17 -14.04 -20.91
N PHE A 26 -9.88 -13.44 -22.06
CA PHE A 26 -10.79 -13.48 -23.20
C PHE A 26 -11.02 -14.91 -23.73
N GLU A 27 -9.97 -15.71 -23.74
CA GLU A 27 -10.03 -17.13 -24.08
C GLU A 27 -9.96 -17.94 -22.77
N ASP A 28 -10.86 -18.92 -22.62
CA ASP A 28 -10.86 -19.81 -21.45
C ASP A 28 -9.81 -20.92 -21.62
N THR A 29 -8.55 -20.50 -21.79
CA THR A 29 -7.39 -21.37 -21.90
C THR A 29 -6.42 -21.12 -20.77
N GLN A 30 -5.68 -22.16 -20.39
CA GLN A 30 -4.65 -22.05 -19.35
C GLN A 30 -3.54 -21.07 -19.77
N GLU A 31 -3.17 -21.04 -21.03
CA GLU A 31 -2.16 -20.14 -21.57
C GLU A 31 -2.59 -18.68 -21.47
N ALA A 32 -3.83 -18.34 -21.88
CA ALA A 32 -4.38 -16.99 -21.75
C ALA A 32 -4.47 -16.53 -20.28
N LEU A 33 -4.76 -17.45 -19.35
CA LEU A 33 -4.76 -17.17 -17.91
C LEU A 33 -3.35 -16.83 -17.41
N GLU A 34 -2.34 -17.58 -17.85
CA GLU A 34 -0.94 -17.38 -17.47
C GLU A 34 -0.41 -16.08 -18.05
N ASP A 35 -0.68 -15.79 -19.31
CA ASP A 35 -0.28 -14.55 -19.98
C ASP A 35 -0.90 -13.31 -19.31
N ARG A 36 -2.20 -13.36 -19.00
CA ARG A 36 -2.89 -12.29 -18.26
C ARG A 36 -2.21 -12.06 -16.90
N ASN A 37 -1.93 -13.14 -16.15
CA ASN A 37 -1.31 -13.02 -14.84
C ASN A 37 0.12 -12.51 -14.94
N LEU A 38 0.88 -12.93 -15.94
CA LEU A 38 2.24 -12.47 -16.19
C LEU A 38 2.26 -10.98 -16.54
N ALA A 39 1.36 -10.53 -17.43
CA ALA A 39 1.24 -9.14 -17.81
C ALA A 39 0.88 -8.25 -16.61
N ALA A 40 -0.09 -8.67 -15.78
CA ALA A 40 -0.47 -7.95 -14.58
C ALA A 40 0.67 -7.90 -13.53
N MET A 41 1.39 -9.01 -13.35
CA MET A 41 2.58 -9.05 -12.51
C MET A 41 3.64 -8.06 -13.01
N ALA A 42 3.95 -8.05 -14.31
CA ALA A 42 4.90 -7.11 -14.90
C ALA A 42 4.46 -5.64 -14.70
N ALA A 43 3.17 -5.34 -14.80
CA ALA A 43 2.64 -4.01 -14.52
C ALA A 43 2.84 -3.59 -13.06
N ILE A 44 2.62 -4.51 -12.10
CA ILE A 44 2.87 -4.24 -10.67
C ILE A 44 4.36 -4.04 -10.40
N ALA A 45 5.25 -4.82 -11.03
CA ALA A 45 6.69 -4.65 -10.86
C ALA A 45 7.17 -3.23 -11.24
N ARG A 46 6.55 -2.62 -12.25
CA ARG A 46 6.83 -1.23 -12.64
C ARG A 46 6.40 -0.20 -11.59
N LEU A 47 5.48 -0.55 -10.70
CA LEU A 47 5.03 0.30 -9.59
C LEU A 47 5.92 0.17 -8.36
N THR A 48 6.87 -0.76 -8.35
CA THR A 48 7.90 -0.94 -7.30
C THR A 48 7.37 -0.94 -5.86
N PRO A 49 6.34 -1.75 -5.52
CA PRO A 49 5.85 -1.82 -4.14
C PRO A 49 6.88 -2.51 -3.25
N MET A 50 7.20 -1.93 -2.09
CA MET A 50 8.20 -2.46 -1.15
C MET A 50 7.57 -3.15 0.06
N ASN A 51 6.29 -2.92 0.32
CA ASN A 51 5.56 -3.51 1.43
C ASN A 51 4.16 -3.97 1.01
N THR A 52 3.48 -4.70 1.90
CA THR A 52 2.16 -5.28 1.63
C THR A 52 1.08 -4.22 1.36
N GLY A 53 1.15 -3.06 2.01
CA GLY A 53 0.22 -1.94 1.80
C GLY A 53 0.35 -1.37 0.39
N GLU A 54 1.59 -1.06 -0.03
CA GLU A 54 1.89 -0.61 -1.39
C GLU A 54 1.51 -1.66 -2.44
N ALA A 55 1.78 -2.94 -2.16
CA ALA A 55 1.41 -4.04 -3.04
C ALA A 55 -0.11 -4.16 -3.23
N LEU A 56 -0.89 -3.96 -2.16
CA LEU A 56 -2.35 -3.96 -2.24
C LEU A 56 -2.86 -2.81 -3.13
N LEU A 57 -2.36 -1.60 -2.94
CA LEU A 57 -2.71 -0.45 -3.79
C LEU A 57 -2.32 -0.70 -5.25
N ALA A 58 -1.14 -1.25 -5.51
CA ALA A 58 -0.72 -1.62 -6.86
C ALA A 58 -1.66 -2.65 -7.51
N VAL A 59 -2.04 -3.71 -6.78
CA VAL A 59 -3.01 -4.72 -7.24
C VAL A 59 -4.36 -4.08 -7.57
N LEU A 60 -4.88 -3.22 -6.69
CA LEU A 60 -6.16 -2.56 -6.90
C LEU A 60 -6.14 -1.64 -8.13
N ALA A 61 -5.06 -0.90 -8.35
CA ALA A 61 -4.92 -0.04 -9.53
C ALA A 61 -4.90 -0.87 -10.82
N ILE A 62 -4.11 -1.92 -10.89
CA ILE A 62 -3.99 -2.78 -12.08
C ILE A 62 -5.28 -3.56 -12.34
N ALA A 63 -5.95 -4.06 -11.29
CA ALA A 63 -7.23 -4.74 -11.43
C ALA A 63 -8.32 -3.79 -11.95
N ALA A 64 -8.40 -2.56 -11.46
CA ALA A 64 -9.36 -1.57 -11.93
C ALA A 64 -9.13 -1.20 -13.41
N GLU A 65 -7.88 -1.09 -13.86
CA GLU A 65 -7.52 -0.87 -15.27
C GLU A 65 -7.91 -2.06 -16.15
N ALA A 66 -7.65 -3.28 -15.69
CA ALA A 66 -8.03 -4.50 -16.40
C ALA A 66 -9.56 -4.60 -16.58
N HIS A 67 -10.32 -4.37 -15.52
CA HIS A 67 -11.79 -4.33 -15.59
C HIS A 67 -12.31 -3.20 -16.48
N ALA A 68 -11.66 -2.02 -16.46
CA ALA A 68 -12.06 -0.94 -17.35
C ALA A 68 -11.87 -1.29 -18.82
N SER A 69 -10.80 -2.02 -19.15
CA SER A 69 -10.52 -2.50 -20.51
C SER A 69 -11.54 -3.55 -20.95
N ASP A 70 -11.86 -4.50 -20.09
CA ASP A 70 -12.86 -5.54 -20.32
C ASP A 70 -14.26 -4.94 -20.59
N VAL A 71 -14.67 -3.95 -19.79
CA VAL A 71 -15.93 -3.20 -19.99
C VAL A 71 -15.94 -2.40 -21.30
N LEU A 72 -14.79 -1.81 -21.70
CA LEU A 72 -14.68 -1.12 -23.00
C LEU A 72 -14.79 -2.07 -24.17
N GLU A 73 -14.21 -3.25 -24.07
CA GLU A 73 -14.34 -4.30 -25.08
C GLU A 73 -15.80 -4.76 -25.20
N SER A 74 -16.48 -5.02 -24.08
CA SER A 74 -17.92 -5.30 -24.05
C SER A 74 -18.73 -4.19 -24.72
N ALA A 75 -18.39 -2.92 -24.47
CA ALA A 75 -19.07 -1.79 -25.14
C ALA A 75 -18.85 -1.78 -26.66
N SER A 76 -17.70 -2.29 -27.13
CA SER A 76 -17.40 -2.39 -28.56
C SER A 76 -18.20 -3.49 -29.26
N GLN A 77 -18.53 -4.56 -28.53
CA GLN A 77 -19.34 -5.67 -29.01
C GLN A 77 -20.83 -5.31 -29.13
N HIS A 78 -21.31 -4.35 -28.31
CA HIS A 78 -22.72 -3.92 -28.27
C HIS A 78 -22.95 -2.59 -29.03
N ARG A 79 -22.30 -2.40 -30.19
CA ARG A 79 -22.41 -1.16 -30.99
C ARG A 79 -23.80 -0.80 -31.41
N ASP A 80 -24.63 -1.80 -31.65
CA ASP A 80 -26.02 -1.62 -32.12
C ASP A 80 -26.97 -1.19 -31.00
N ASP A 81 -26.62 -1.46 -29.72
CA ASP A 81 -27.32 -0.94 -28.56
C ASP A 81 -26.59 0.27 -27.99
N PHE A 82 -26.93 1.45 -28.54
CA PHE A 82 -26.31 2.72 -28.14
C PHE A 82 -26.46 2.99 -26.64
N GLN A 83 -27.58 2.65 -26.02
CA GLN A 83 -27.79 2.91 -24.60
C GLN A 83 -26.90 2.02 -23.72
N LEU A 84 -26.81 0.74 -24.04
CA LEU A 84 -25.93 -0.18 -23.34
C LEU A 84 -24.45 0.21 -23.51
N ALA A 85 -24.04 0.46 -24.76
CA ALA A 85 -22.69 0.90 -25.07
C ALA A 85 -22.28 2.20 -24.32
N ALA A 86 -23.20 3.17 -24.21
CA ALA A 86 -22.98 4.41 -23.48
C ALA A 86 -22.83 4.16 -21.97
N LYS A 87 -23.63 3.28 -21.37
CA LYS A 87 -23.52 2.89 -19.95
C LYS A 87 -22.19 2.21 -19.66
N LEU A 88 -21.78 1.26 -20.50
CA LEU A 88 -20.51 0.55 -20.36
C LEU A 88 -19.31 1.50 -20.46
N ARG A 89 -19.32 2.44 -21.42
CA ARG A 89 -18.26 3.46 -21.52
C ARG A 89 -18.20 4.36 -20.28
N ALA A 90 -19.35 4.77 -19.73
CA ALA A 90 -19.40 5.54 -18.50
C ALA A 90 -18.86 4.76 -17.30
N GLN A 91 -19.17 3.46 -17.20
CA GLN A 91 -18.66 2.57 -16.17
C GLN A 91 -17.13 2.40 -16.28
N SER A 92 -16.59 2.16 -17.48
CA SER A 92 -15.16 2.08 -17.71
C SER A 92 -14.44 3.38 -17.32
N ALA A 93 -15.00 4.54 -17.71
CA ALA A 93 -14.45 5.84 -17.33
C ALA A 93 -14.42 6.05 -15.80
N LEU A 94 -15.40 5.51 -15.06
CA LEU A 94 -15.38 5.54 -13.59
C LEU A 94 -14.26 4.66 -13.04
N MET A 95 -14.09 3.44 -13.55
CA MET A 95 -13.02 2.52 -13.12
C MET A 95 -11.64 3.10 -13.40
N ILE A 96 -11.43 3.76 -14.54
CA ILE A 96 -10.18 4.45 -14.86
C ILE A 96 -9.90 5.56 -13.84
N ARG A 97 -10.90 6.37 -13.48
CA ARG A 97 -10.73 7.42 -12.44
C ARG A 97 -10.36 6.81 -11.09
N GLN A 98 -10.98 5.69 -10.70
CA GLN A 98 -10.63 4.98 -9.47
C GLN A 98 -9.20 4.45 -9.52
N ALA A 99 -8.77 3.85 -10.63
CA ALA A 99 -7.40 3.39 -10.82
C ALA A 99 -6.38 4.55 -10.68
N MET A 100 -6.68 5.70 -11.28
CA MET A 100 -5.85 6.90 -11.15
C MET A 100 -5.75 7.40 -9.71
N GLN A 101 -6.88 7.38 -8.96
CA GLN A 101 -6.91 7.77 -7.56
C GLN A 101 -6.04 6.82 -6.70
N VAL A 102 -6.19 5.51 -6.89
CA VAL A 102 -5.37 4.51 -6.17
C VAL A 102 -3.88 4.66 -6.52
N ARG A 103 -3.53 4.94 -7.78
CA ARG A 103 -2.15 5.22 -8.17
C ARG A 103 -1.59 6.48 -7.50
N LYS A 104 -2.43 7.51 -7.33
CA LYS A 104 -2.04 8.72 -6.61
C LYS A 104 -1.72 8.40 -5.14
N GLU A 105 -2.58 7.64 -4.48
CA GLU A 105 -2.37 7.20 -3.11
C GLU A 105 -1.10 6.36 -2.96
N LEU A 106 -0.87 5.42 -3.87
CA LEU A 106 0.37 4.64 -3.89
C LEU A 106 1.61 5.53 -3.95
N ARG A 107 1.60 6.57 -4.80
CA ARG A 107 2.73 7.51 -4.90
C ARG A 107 2.95 8.29 -3.60
N ILE A 108 1.87 8.70 -2.93
CA ILE A 108 1.94 9.40 -1.64
C ILE A 108 2.57 8.48 -0.60
N THR A 109 2.03 7.27 -0.43
CA THR A 109 2.56 6.28 0.52
C THR A 109 4.05 5.96 0.26
N GLN A 110 4.44 5.84 -1.00
CA GLN A 110 5.84 5.63 -1.38
C GLN A 110 6.73 6.84 -1.09
N ALA A 111 6.20 8.06 -1.21
CA ALA A 111 6.93 9.29 -0.86
C ALA A 111 7.14 9.39 0.66
N GLU A 112 6.09 9.15 1.45
CA GLU A 112 6.15 9.12 2.91
C GLU A 112 7.15 8.08 3.43
N ARG A 113 7.14 6.87 2.86
CA ARG A 113 8.13 5.83 3.21
C ARG A 113 9.57 6.30 2.94
N ARG A 114 9.82 6.85 1.74
CA ARG A 114 11.17 7.33 1.37
C ARG A 114 11.63 8.49 2.26
N GLU A 115 10.71 9.31 2.71
CA GLU A 115 11.01 10.39 3.65
C GLU A 115 11.37 9.84 5.03
N ALA A 116 10.60 8.86 5.53
CA ALA A 116 10.90 8.17 6.78
C ALA A 116 12.25 7.45 6.72
N GLU A 117 12.56 6.74 5.63
CA GLU A 117 13.86 6.07 5.42
C GLU A 117 15.02 7.07 5.43
N ARG A 118 14.87 8.24 4.80
CA ARG A 118 15.90 9.30 4.83
C ARG A 118 16.11 9.83 6.23
N TRP A 119 15.02 10.11 6.95
CA TRP A 119 15.09 10.62 8.32
C TRP A 119 15.83 9.63 9.24
N HIS A 120 15.50 8.34 9.17
CA HIS A 120 16.21 7.30 9.92
C HIS A 120 17.69 7.20 9.55
N ALA A 121 18.03 7.32 8.27
CA ALA A 121 19.41 7.28 7.83
C ALA A 121 20.21 8.47 8.39
N GLU A 122 19.65 9.67 8.38
CA GLU A 122 20.27 10.89 8.94
C GLU A 122 20.43 10.79 10.46
N GLU A 123 19.49 10.17 11.15
CA GLU A 123 19.56 9.98 12.60
C GLU A 123 20.67 8.99 12.98
N MET A 124 20.74 7.85 12.29
CA MET A 124 21.81 6.87 12.47
C MET A 124 23.20 7.46 12.19
N GLU A 125 23.31 8.34 11.19
CA GLU A 125 24.57 9.03 10.89
C GLU A 125 24.97 10.00 12.02
N ARG A 126 24.01 10.73 12.59
CA ARG A 126 24.25 11.61 13.75
C ARG A 126 24.70 10.83 14.98
N GLU A 127 24.07 9.69 15.28
CA GLU A 127 24.46 8.83 16.38
C GLU A 127 25.86 8.27 16.19
N ALA A 128 26.19 7.81 14.96
CA ALA A 128 27.52 7.29 14.65
C ALA A 128 28.65 8.34 14.84
N VAL A 129 28.39 9.62 14.55
CA VAL A 129 29.32 10.72 14.74
C VAL A 129 29.48 11.05 16.23
N GLN A 130 28.45 10.87 17.06
CA GLN A 130 28.51 11.13 18.49
C GLN A 130 29.24 10.02 19.27
N ASP A 131 29.22 8.79 18.75
CA ASP A 131 29.91 7.64 19.35
C ASP A 131 31.42 7.58 19.01
N GLU A 132 31.92 8.47 18.15
CA GLU A 132 33.36 8.55 17.93
C GLU A 132 33.99 9.09 19.22
N PRO A 133 34.65 8.24 20.02
CA PRO A 133 35.21 8.69 21.28
C PRO A 133 36.23 9.79 20.98
N ASP A 134 36.05 10.95 21.65
CA ASP A 134 37.04 12.04 21.67
C ASP A 134 38.42 11.38 21.80
N ALA A 135 39.07 11.20 20.68
CA ALA A 135 40.50 10.82 20.70
C ALA A 135 41.21 11.98 21.36
N GLN A 136 41.25 11.93 22.70
CA GLN A 136 42.03 12.87 23.46
C GLN A 136 43.45 12.89 22.86
N PRO A 137 43.88 14.04 22.36
CA PRO A 137 45.25 14.13 21.89
C PRO A 137 46.12 13.71 23.05
N ASP A 138 46.90 12.68 22.80
CA ASP A 138 47.89 12.05 23.68
C ASP A 138 48.59 13.14 24.49
N THR A 139 48.08 13.40 25.70
CA THR A 139 48.65 14.40 26.60
C THR A 139 50.01 13.88 26.98
N ALA A 140 51.04 14.54 26.48
CA ALA A 140 52.45 14.31 26.80
C ALA A 140 52.64 13.96 28.27
N PRO A 141 53.54 13.02 28.60
CA PRO A 141 53.74 12.56 29.97
C PRO A 141 54.19 13.73 30.88
N GLN A 142 53.29 14.14 31.78
CA GLN A 142 53.64 15.04 32.85
C GLN A 142 54.52 14.31 33.88
N PRO A 143 55.61 14.92 34.31
CA PRO A 143 56.50 14.31 35.31
C PRO A 143 55.81 14.20 36.67
N SER A 144 55.95 13.05 37.24
CA SER A 144 55.54 12.63 38.58
C SER A 144 55.72 13.71 39.64
N GLN A 145 54.66 14.16 40.26
CA GLN A 145 54.71 14.72 41.61
C GLN A 145 54.03 13.78 42.59
N VAL A 146 54.88 13.30 43.46
CA VAL A 146 54.61 12.42 44.59
C VAL A 146 53.94 13.22 45.72
N MET A 147 53.10 12.54 46.48
CA MET A 147 52.69 12.79 47.86
C MET A 147 51.36 13.60 48.08
N GLY A 148 50.47 12.92 48.79
CA GLY A 148 49.57 13.57 49.73
C GLY A 148 48.24 12.90 49.94
N GLN A 149 48.20 11.82 50.67
CA GLN A 149 47.23 11.44 51.72
C GLN A 149 45.76 11.88 51.63
N ASN A 150 44.95 10.88 51.52
CA ASN A 150 43.96 10.38 52.50
C ASN A 150 42.44 10.82 52.36
N PRO A 151 41.55 10.04 52.93
CA PRO A 151 40.28 9.71 52.34
C PRO A 151 39.12 10.36 53.09
N THR A 152 38.04 10.54 52.42
CA THR A 152 36.74 10.59 53.13
C THR A 152 35.61 10.12 52.25
N ALA A 153 34.94 9.13 52.72
CA ALA A 153 33.67 8.59 52.26
C ALA A 153 32.59 9.66 52.23
N ARG A 154 31.73 9.59 51.23
CA ARG A 154 30.32 9.88 51.45
C ARG A 154 29.45 9.20 50.40
N SER A 155 28.66 8.33 50.94
CA SER A 155 27.41 7.76 50.39
C SER A 155 26.41 8.84 49.98
N GLY A 156 25.61 8.51 49.05
CA GLY A 156 24.41 9.28 48.66
C GLY A 156 23.97 8.71 47.32
N GLU A 157 23.22 7.68 47.29
CA GLU A 157 21.75 7.61 47.40
C GLU A 157 21.04 8.07 46.11
N THR A 158 20.60 7.07 45.41
CA THR A 158 19.30 6.93 44.73
C THR A 158 18.59 8.20 44.23
N ASP A 159 18.35 8.26 42.96
CA ASP A 159 16.98 8.55 42.55
C ASP A 159 16.62 7.88 41.22
N LEU A 160 15.80 6.87 41.37
CA LEU A 160 15.00 6.25 40.32
C LEU A 160 13.72 7.09 40.20
N ALA A 161 13.55 7.83 39.16
CA ALA A 161 12.19 8.18 38.67
C ALA A 161 12.24 8.96 37.35
N GLY A 162 11.82 8.36 36.29
CA GLY A 162 11.72 9.00 34.97
C GLY A 162 11.00 8.12 33.95
N PHE A 163 9.90 7.48 34.39
CA PHE A 163 8.97 6.88 33.46
C PHE A 163 8.35 7.96 32.59
N HIS A 164 8.81 8.11 31.37
CA HIS A 164 8.15 8.93 30.39
C HIS A 164 7.06 8.14 29.66
N ARG A 165 5.85 8.56 29.95
CA ARG A 165 4.59 8.38 29.29
C ARG A 165 4.73 8.20 27.78
N PHE A 166 4.33 7.05 27.32
CA PHE A 166 3.91 6.83 25.92
C PHE A 166 2.64 7.67 25.67
N GLY A 167 2.78 8.62 24.74
CA GLY A 167 1.69 9.45 24.28
C GLY A 167 0.64 8.61 23.55
N ALA A 168 -0.60 8.87 23.90
CA ALA A 168 -1.80 8.27 23.33
C ALA A 168 -1.87 8.55 21.82
N ALA A 169 -2.15 7.51 21.05
CA ALA A 169 -2.51 7.61 19.64
C ALA A 169 -3.79 8.43 19.47
N PRO A 170 -3.88 9.28 18.44
CA PRO A 170 -5.14 9.98 18.13
C PRO A 170 -6.17 8.97 17.63
N SER A 171 -7.29 8.91 18.33
CA SER A 171 -8.50 8.21 17.90
C SER A 171 -9.01 8.86 16.63
N LEU A 172 -8.89 8.17 15.50
CA LEU A 172 -9.59 8.53 14.28
C LEU A 172 -11.09 8.30 14.52
N GLY A 173 -11.81 9.40 14.72
CA GLY A 173 -13.25 9.43 14.77
C GLY A 173 -13.82 9.00 13.43
N LEU A 174 -14.31 7.77 13.37
CA LEU A 174 -15.19 7.32 12.30
C LEU A 174 -16.53 8.04 12.45
N SER A 175 -16.74 9.09 11.67
CA SER A 175 -18.07 9.66 11.48
C SER A 175 -18.95 8.63 10.78
N PRO A 176 -20.16 8.35 11.27
CA PRO A 176 -21.08 7.46 10.59
C PRO A 176 -21.56 8.09 9.28
N LEU A 177 -21.50 7.31 8.21
CA LEU A 177 -22.05 7.66 6.91
C LEU A 177 -23.57 7.91 7.03
N PRO A 178 -24.12 8.97 6.44
CA PRO A 178 -25.57 9.21 6.43
C PRO A 178 -26.26 8.22 5.52
N GLY A 179 -27.22 7.48 6.09
CA GLY A 179 -28.42 6.96 5.49
C GLY A 179 -28.29 6.20 4.17
N ALA A 180 -28.07 4.87 4.24
CA ALA A 180 -28.49 3.96 3.18
C ALA A 180 -30.05 3.99 3.13
N SER A 181 -30.56 4.78 2.20
CA SER A 181 -31.98 4.76 1.85
C SER A 181 -32.29 3.39 1.22
N THR A 182 -33.02 2.57 1.95
CA THR A 182 -33.58 1.31 1.48
C THR A 182 -34.66 1.64 0.44
N GLY A 183 -34.25 1.79 -0.82
CA GLY A 183 -35.14 1.90 -1.95
C GLY A 183 -35.89 0.58 -2.13
N LEU A 184 -37.17 0.58 -1.78
CA LEU A 184 -38.11 -0.48 -2.11
C LEU A 184 -38.05 -0.74 -3.63
N LEU A 185 -37.73 -1.97 -4.00
CA LEU A 185 -37.87 -2.46 -5.37
C LEU A 185 -39.33 -2.32 -5.82
N PRO A 186 -39.60 -1.79 -7.01
CA PRO A 186 -40.96 -1.76 -7.57
C PRO A 186 -41.46 -3.18 -7.80
N PRO A 187 -42.76 -3.43 -7.60
CA PRO A 187 -43.37 -4.74 -7.82
C PRO A 187 -43.24 -5.16 -9.28
N ARG A 188 -42.89 -6.42 -9.48
CA ARG A 188 -42.78 -7.09 -10.78
C ARG A 188 -44.16 -7.09 -11.48
N PRO A 189 -44.29 -6.70 -12.75
CA PRO A 189 -45.55 -6.77 -13.47
C PRO A 189 -45.99 -8.24 -13.66
N PRO A 190 -47.30 -8.51 -13.59
CA PRO A 190 -47.83 -9.84 -13.79
C PRO A 190 -47.60 -10.33 -15.23
N GLY A 191 -47.12 -11.57 -15.33
CA GLY A 191 -46.78 -12.22 -16.59
C GLY A 191 -47.96 -12.22 -17.55
N THR A 192 -47.75 -11.70 -18.77
CA THR A 192 -48.61 -11.87 -19.93
C THR A 192 -48.57 -13.34 -20.37
N GLY A 193 -49.65 -14.00 -20.15
CA GLY A 193 -49.87 -15.39 -20.55
C GLY A 193 -49.63 -15.59 -22.05
N MET A 194 -48.83 -16.58 -22.31
CA MET A 194 -48.64 -17.18 -23.63
C MET A 194 -49.97 -17.78 -24.08
N ARG A 195 -50.63 -17.18 -25.09
CA ARG A 195 -51.75 -17.80 -25.80
C ARG A 195 -51.16 -18.71 -26.87
N ASP A 196 -51.34 -19.99 -26.68
CA ASP A 196 -51.28 -20.99 -27.74
C ASP A 196 -52.33 -20.63 -28.81
N ALA A 197 -51.91 -20.53 -30.06
CA ALA A 197 -52.77 -20.54 -31.22
C ALA A 197 -52.40 -21.72 -32.12
N ALA A 198 -53.37 -22.56 -32.36
CA ALA A 198 -53.38 -23.75 -33.20
C ALA A 198 -53.10 -23.45 -34.68
#